data_31b63e5837dcbfff2239333bad39d250
#
_entry.id   31b63e5837dcbfff2239333bad39d250
#
_cell.length_a   1.000
_cell.length_b   1.000
_cell.length_c   1.000
_cell.angle_alpha   90.00
_cell.angle_beta   90.00
_cell.angle_gamma   90.00
#
_symmetry.space_group_name_H-M   'P 1'
#
loop_
_entity.id
_entity.type
_entity.pdbx_description
1 polymer ?
#
loop_
_entity_poly.entity_id
_entity_poly.type
_entity_poly.pdbx_seq_one_letter_code
_entity_poly.pdbx_strand_id
1 'polypeptide(L)'
;KTGEDIAKEYGIPIVNKRISITPIALVGGTACHTPDDYVKIAQTLDRVAEELGVNFIGGYSAIVSKGMTRSDELLIRSIPKALACTERICSSVNVGSTKTGINMDAVRLMGEIIKETAELTKERDSLGCAKLVVLCNAPDDNPFMAGAFHGVSEDDAIINVGVSGPGVVKYALEQVRGEGFEVLCETIKRTAFKITRVGQLVAQEASRRLGVPFGIIDLSLAPTPAIGDSVAEILQ
;
A
#
# COMPACT_ATOMS: atom_id res chain seq x y z
N LYS A 1 13.35 5.17 -12.93
CA LYS A 1 13.73 5.48 -14.33
C LYS A 1 12.62 5.05 -15.31
N THR A 2 12.33 3.74 -15.46
CA THR A 2 11.30 3.28 -16.42
C THR A 2 9.95 3.96 -16.25
N GLY A 3 9.45 4.11 -15.03
CA GLY A 3 8.21 4.85 -14.77
C GLY A 3 8.28 6.32 -15.17
N GLU A 4 9.41 6.97 -14.97
CA GLU A 4 9.62 8.37 -15.39
C GLU A 4 9.68 8.51 -16.91
N ASP A 5 10.31 7.54 -17.58
CA ASP A 5 10.36 7.51 -19.04
C ASP A 5 8.96 7.32 -19.65
N ILE A 6 8.15 6.41 -19.07
CA ILE A 6 6.75 6.21 -19.45
C ILE A 6 5.92 7.49 -19.21
N ALA A 7 6.05 8.09 -18.02
CA ALA A 7 5.35 9.31 -17.68
C ALA A 7 5.63 10.43 -18.67
N LYS A 8 6.90 10.61 -19.06
CA LYS A 8 7.33 11.62 -20.01
C LYS A 8 6.85 11.35 -21.45
N GLU A 9 6.91 10.09 -21.87
CA GLU A 9 6.56 9.69 -23.24
C GLU A 9 5.05 9.77 -23.49
N TYR A 10 4.25 9.31 -22.53
CA TYR A 10 2.78 9.27 -22.68
C TYR A 10 2.06 10.47 -22.07
N GLY A 11 2.77 11.36 -21.40
CA GLY A 11 2.15 12.50 -20.69
C GLY A 11 1.28 12.08 -19.50
N ILE A 12 1.51 10.88 -18.94
CA ILE A 12 0.73 10.32 -17.83
C ILE A 12 1.53 10.53 -16.53
N PRO A 13 1.04 11.28 -15.54
CA PRO A 13 1.78 11.50 -14.30
C PRO A 13 1.84 10.21 -13.48
N ILE A 14 3.06 9.71 -13.23
CA ILE A 14 3.34 8.62 -12.29
C ILE A 14 3.87 9.25 -11.00
N VAL A 15 2.97 9.47 -10.05
CA VAL A 15 3.26 10.27 -8.84
C VAL A 15 4.06 9.47 -7.82
N ASN A 16 3.73 8.19 -7.62
CA ASN A 16 4.36 7.32 -6.64
C ASN A 16 4.95 6.07 -7.28
N LYS A 17 6.17 5.76 -6.88
CA LYS A 17 6.85 4.50 -7.17
C LYS A 17 7.06 3.78 -5.84
N ARG A 18 6.58 2.54 -5.76
CA ARG A 18 6.62 1.74 -4.54
C ARG A 18 7.22 0.38 -4.85
N ILE A 19 7.81 -0.24 -3.84
CA ILE A 19 8.26 -1.63 -3.88
C ILE A 19 7.56 -2.36 -2.74
N SER A 20 6.97 -3.51 -3.04
CA SER A 20 6.46 -4.44 -2.03
C SER A 20 7.37 -5.66 -2.00
N ILE A 21 7.82 -6.05 -0.83
CA ILE A 21 8.69 -7.20 -0.64
C ILE A 21 7.98 -8.30 0.14
N THR A 22 8.54 -9.50 0.09
CA THR A 22 8.09 -10.62 0.92
C THR A 22 8.06 -10.22 2.39
N PRO A 23 7.03 -10.62 3.15
CA PRO A 23 6.91 -10.28 4.56
C PRO A 23 8.20 -10.52 5.34
N ILE A 24 8.74 -9.46 5.92
CA ILE A 24 10.04 -9.51 6.62
C ILE A 24 10.04 -10.47 7.83
N ALA A 25 8.88 -10.71 8.43
CA ALA A 25 8.77 -11.73 9.47
C ALA A 25 9.17 -13.12 8.97
N LEU A 26 8.92 -13.45 7.70
CA LEU A 26 9.33 -14.71 7.10
C LEU A 26 10.83 -14.70 6.75
N VAL A 27 11.31 -13.63 6.14
CA VAL A 27 12.70 -13.50 5.69
C VAL A 27 13.68 -13.42 6.86
N GLY A 28 13.32 -12.64 7.88
CA GLY A 28 14.19 -12.40 9.06
C GLY A 28 14.17 -13.53 10.10
N GLY A 29 13.27 -14.52 9.96
CA GLY A 29 12.99 -15.48 11.03
C GLY A 29 14.16 -16.30 11.52
N THR A 30 15.16 -16.56 10.68
CA THR A 30 16.37 -17.31 11.05
C THR A 30 17.50 -16.43 11.58
N ALA A 31 17.49 -15.14 11.27
CA ALA A 31 18.59 -14.22 11.58
C ALA A 31 18.28 -13.23 12.71
N CYS A 32 17.00 -12.90 12.92
CA CYS A 32 16.58 -11.93 13.92
C CYS A 32 16.17 -12.62 15.22
N HIS A 33 16.77 -12.20 16.32
CA HIS A 33 16.52 -12.75 17.65
C HIS A 33 15.91 -11.74 18.62
N THR A 34 15.92 -10.46 18.24
CA THR A 34 15.37 -9.34 19.01
C THR A 34 14.56 -8.40 18.09
N PRO A 35 13.64 -7.58 18.64
CA PRO A 35 12.97 -6.54 17.85
C PRO A 35 13.96 -5.56 17.21
N ASP A 36 15.07 -5.23 17.85
CA ASP A 36 16.09 -4.33 17.34
C ASP A 36 16.80 -4.85 16.08
N ASP A 37 16.89 -6.15 15.90
CA ASP A 37 17.44 -6.74 14.67
C ASP A 37 16.52 -6.46 13.48
N TYR A 38 15.21 -6.53 13.69
CA TYR A 38 14.22 -6.12 12.68
C TYR A 38 14.27 -4.63 12.38
N VAL A 39 14.48 -3.78 13.39
CA VAL A 39 14.66 -2.33 13.18
C VAL A 39 15.86 -2.04 12.27
N LYS A 40 16.98 -2.77 12.40
CA LYS A 40 18.13 -2.64 11.50
C LYS A 40 17.77 -2.98 10.04
N ILE A 41 16.92 -3.99 9.83
CA ILE A 41 16.41 -4.32 8.50
C ILE A 41 15.60 -3.14 7.95
N ALA A 42 14.67 -2.59 8.75
CA ALA A 42 13.87 -1.43 8.34
C ALA A 42 14.75 -0.24 7.94
N GLN A 43 15.75 0.10 8.75
CA GLN A 43 16.70 1.19 8.46
C GLN A 43 17.51 0.94 7.18
N THR A 44 17.89 -0.32 6.92
CA THR A 44 18.62 -0.67 5.70
C THR A 44 17.72 -0.51 4.47
N LEU A 45 16.49 -0.99 4.53
CA LEU A 45 15.51 -0.83 3.47
C LEU A 45 15.18 0.65 3.21
N ASP A 46 15.06 1.45 4.26
CA ASP A 46 14.78 2.88 4.15
C ASP A 46 15.89 3.62 3.40
N ARG A 47 17.15 3.37 3.76
CA ARG A 47 18.32 3.90 3.06
C ARG A 47 18.36 3.48 1.59
N VAL A 48 18.11 2.21 1.29
CA VAL A 48 18.05 1.71 -0.09
C VAL A 48 16.92 2.39 -0.87
N ALA A 49 15.75 2.59 -0.25
CA ALA A 49 14.63 3.29 -0.89
C ALA A 49 15.01 4.74 -1.23
N GLU A 50 15.76 5.40 -0.38
CA GLU A 50 16.27 6.75 -0.62
C GLU A 50 17.24 6.79 -1.81
N GLU A 51 18.24 5.92 -1.81
CA GLU A 51 19.24 5.81 -2.87
C GLU A 51 18.62 5.51 -4.25
N LEU A 52 17.56 4.68 -4.29
CA LEU A 52 16.84 4.30 -5.50
C LEU A 52 15.77 5.32 -5.92
N GLY A 53 15.47 6.32 -5.11
CA GLY A 53 14.39 7.29 -5.36
C GLY A 53 12.99 6.65 -5.34
N VAL A 54 12.79 5.63 -4.50
CA VAL A 54 11.51 4.97 -4.30
C VAL A 54 10.76 5.68 -3.16
N ASN A 55 9.48 5.93 -3.34
CA ASN A 55 8.69 6.68 -2.37
C ASN A 55 8.40 5.88 -1.11
N PHE A 56 8.05 4.58 -1.26
CA PHE A 56 7.72 3.70 -0.13
C PHE A 56 8.15 2.27 -0.41
N ILE A 57 8.50 1.55 0.66
CA ILE A 57 8.67 0.09 0.66
C ILE A 57 7.64 -0.50 1.62
N GLY A 58 6.79 -1.39 1.08
CA GLY A 58 5.89 -2.26 1.82
C GLY A 58 6.51 -3.64 2.07
N GLY A 59 5.91 -4.42 2.97
CA GLY A 59 6.39 -5.75 3.30
C GLY A 59 7.16 -5.84 4.63
N TYR A 60 7.29 -4.74 5.36
CA TYR A 60 7.68 -4.83 6.78
C TYR A 60 6.50 -5.38 7.57
N SER A 61 6.18 -6.66 7.33
CA SER A 61 4.86 -7.25 7.58
C SER A 61 4.96 -8.61 8.24
N ALA A 62 3.86 -9.00 8.91
CA ALA A 62 3.63 -10.34 9.45
C ALA A 62 2.23 -10.84 9.06
N ILE A 63 2.11 -12.14 8.81
CA ILE A 63 0.85 -12.81 8.49
C ILE A 63 0.55 -13.79 9.63
N VAL A 64 -0.34 -13.39 10.53
CA VAL A 64 -0.61 -14.10 11.79
C VAL A 64 -2.02 -14.65 11.89
N SER A 65 -2.72 -14.77 10.77
CA SER A 65 -4.10 -15.29 10.73
C SER A 65 -4.23 -16.74 11.22
N LYS A 66 -3.21 -17.57 11.00
CA LYS A 66 -3.18 -18.97 11.45
C LYS A 66 -2.55 -19.16 12.82
N GLY A 67 -1.94 -18.16 13.38
CA GLY A 67 -1.15 -18.17 14.59
C GLY A 67 0.09 -17.29 14.44
N MET A 68 0.69 -16.95 15.55
CA MET A 68 1.83 -16.04 15.62
C MET A 68 3.08 -16.83 16.02
N THR A 69 4.10 -16.82 15.17
CA THR A 69 5.40 -17.38 15.48
C THR A 69 6.22 -16.40 16.32
N ARG A 70 7.34 -16.86 16.89
CA ARG A 70 8.26 -15.97 17.59
C ARG A 70 8.80 -14.85 16.66
N SER A 71 9.07 -15.17 15.42
CA SER A 71 9.54 -14.23 14.41
C SER A 71 8.49 -13.13 14.14
N ASP A 72 7.23 -13.52 13.98
CA ASP A 72 6.13 -12.59 13.80
C ASP A 72 6.00 -11.63 14.99
N GLU A 73 6.04 -12.17 16.22
CA GLU A 73 5.95 -11.37 17.42
C GLU A 73 7.11 -10.37 17.54
N LEU A 74 8.35 -10.80 17.26
CA LEU A 74 9.51 -9.92 17.30
C LEU A 74 9.40 -8.78 16.27
N LEU A 75 8.97 -9.09 15.04
CA LEU A 75 8.72 -8.08 14.03
C LEU A 75 7.61 -7.12 14.48
N ILE A 76 6.46 -7.64 14.93
CA ILE A 76 5.34 -6.80 15.36
C ILE A 76 5.76 -5.85 16.48
N ARG A 77 6.51 -6.32 17.47
CA ARG A 77 7.03 -5.49 18.56
C ARG A 77 8.08 -4.47 18.10
N SER A 78 8.70 -4.67 16.94
CA SER A 78 9.65 -3.72 16.38
C SER A 78 9.00 -2.57 15.61
N ILE A 79 7.72 -2.72 15.20
CA ILE A 79 7.01 -1.77 14.34
C ILE A 79 7.04 -0.33 14.86
N PRO A 80 6.74 -0.05 16.14
CA PRO A 80 6.72 1.32 16.62
C PRO A 80 8.07 2.03 16.41
N LYS A 81 9.15 1.38 16.82
CA LYS A 81 10.51 1.92 16.69
C LYS A 81 10.94 2.01 15.22
N ALA A 82 10.63 0.99 14.42
CA ALA A 82 10.94 0.98 12.99
C ALA A 82 10.27 2.16 12.25
N LEU A 83 8.97 2.36 12.46
CA LEU A 83 8.22 3.44 11.81
C LEU A 83 8.59 4.84 12.36
N ALA A 84 9.07 4.92 13.59
CA ALA A 84 9.56 6.17 14.17
C ALA A 84 10.92 6.60 13.58
N CYS A 85 11.80 5.65 13.26
CA CYS A 85 13.16 5.94 12.78
C CYS A 85 13.33 5.82 11.24
N THR A 86 12.26 5.59 10.49
CA THR A 86 12.30 5.50 9.02
C THR A 86 11.25 6.40 8.38
N GLU A 87 11.52 6.83 7.14
CA GLU A 87 10.61 7.72 6.40
C GLU A 87 9.75 6.96 5.39
N ARG A 88 10.31 5.95 4.72
CA ARG A 88 9.71 5.29 3.55
C ARG A 88 9.19 3.89 3.83
N ILE A 89 9.42 3.34 5.03
CA ILE A 89 8.97 1.99 5.38
C ILE A 89 7.50 2.01 5.76
N CYS A 90 6.75 1.08 5.17
CA CYS A 90 5.36 0.82 5.51
C CYS A 90 5.21 -0.61 6.06
N SER A 91 4.29 -0.78 7.00
CA SER A 91 4.08 -2.02 7.71
C SER A 91 2.64 -2.48 7.67
N SER A 92 2.44 -3.78 7.68
CA SER A 92 1.11 -4.37 7.82
C SER A 92 1.14 -5.68 8.61
N VAL A 93 0.02 -5.96 9.29
CA VAL A 93 -0.17 -7.23 9.99
C VAL A 93 -1.53 -7.81 9.60
N ASN A 94 -1.54 -8.99 8.97
CA ASN A 94 -2.79 -9.68 8.62
C ASN A 94 -3.20 -10.60 9.78
N VAL A 95 -4.23 -10.20 10.51
CA VAL A 95 -4.67 -10.86 11.76
C VAL A 95 -5.78 -11.90 11.56
N GLY A 96 -6.31 -12.05 10.35
CA GLY A 96 -7.43 -12.98 10.15
C GLY A 96 -7.64 -13.36 8.69
N SER A 97 -8.42 -14.40 8.48
CA SER A 97 -8.90 -14.81 7.17
C SER A 97 -10.25 -15.52 7.30
N THR A 98 -11.00 -15.59 6.20
CA THR A 98 -12.26 -16.36 6.13
C THR A 98 -12.05 -17.84 6.45
N LYS A 99 -10.86 -18.37 6.23
CA LYS A 99 -10.50 -19.77 6.48
C LYS A 99 -10.14 -20.04 7.94
N THR A 100 -9.47 -19.11 8.61
CA THR A 100 -8.90 -19.33 9.95
C THR A 100 -9.62 -18.55 11.05
N GLY A 101 -10.50 -17.62 10.69
CA GLY A 101 -11.08 -16.66 11.62
C GLY A 101 -10.11 -15.53 11.97
N ILE A 102 -10.34 -14.87 13.09
CA ILE A 102 -9.57 -13.73 13.56
C ILE A 102 -8.67 -14.16 14.74
N ASN A 103 -7.40 -13.85 14.66
CA ASN A 103 -6.45 -14.04 15.75
C ASN A 103 -6.60 -12.89 16.78
N MET A 104 -7.39 -13.11 17.82
CA MET A 104 -7.69 -12.08 18.82
C MET A 104 -6.48 -11.67 19.66
N ASP A 105 -5.49 -12.54 19.85
CA ASP A 105 -4.24 -12.19 20.54
C ASP A 105 -3.44 -11.20 19.68
N ALA A 106 -3.39 -11.42 18.37
CA ALA A 106 -2.77 -10.47 17.44
C ALA A 106 -3.54 -9.13 17.41
N VAL A 107 -4.87 -9.15 17.44
CA VAL A 107 -5.69 -7.92 17.49
C VAL A 107 -5.36 -7.12 18.75
N ARG A 108 -5.31 -7.78 19.92
CA ARG A 108 -4.93 -7.12 21.19
C ARG A 108 -3.53 -6.51 21.10
N LEU A 109 -2.56 -7.30 20.65
CA LEU A 109 -1.18 -6.82 20.47
C LEU A 109 -1.13 -5.62 19.52
N MET A 110 -1.84 -5.66 18.40
CA MET A 110 -1.85 -4.54 17.46
C MET A 110 -2.46 -3.26 18.06
N GLY A 111 -3.42 -3.36 18.97
CA GLY A 111 -3.91 -2.22 19.72
C GLY A 111 -2.80 -1.53 20.55
N GLU A 112 -1.96 -2.32 21.22
CA GLU A 112 -0.79 -1.84 21.97
C GLU A 112 0.23 -1.18 21.03
N ILE A 113 0.56 -1.84 19.93
CA ILE A 113 1.51 -1.39 18.90
C ILE A 113 1.07 -0.06 18.25
N ILE A 114 -0.20 0.08 17.89
CA ILE A 114 -0.74 1.31 17.31
C ILE A 114 -0.59 2.47 18.30
N LYS A 115 -0.95 2.26 19.57
CA LYS A 115 -0.82 3.27 20.62
C LYS A 115 0.64 3.70 20.80
N GLU A 116 1.56 2.75 20.88
CA GLU A 116 3.00 3.00 21.00
C GLU A 116 3.55 3.73 19.76
N THR A 117 3.12 3.33 18.55
CA THR A 117 3.50 4.00 17.30
C THR A 117 3.04 5.45 17.28
N ALA A 118 1.80 5.71 17.70
CA ALA A 118 1.27 7.07 17.80
C ALA A 118 2.10 7.92 18.76
N GLU A 119 2.42 7.40 19.94
CA GLU A 119 3.21 8.11 20.95
C GLU A 119 4.65 8.39 20.49
N LEU A 120 5.33 7.41 19.90
CA LEU A 120 6.70 7.59 19.40
C LEU A 120 6.80 8.55 18.19
N THR A 121 5.71 8.79 17.50
CA THR A 121 5.68 9.68 16.32
C THR A 121 4.83 10.92 16.51
N LYS A 122 4.45 11.25 17.74
CA LYS A 122 3.56 12.37 18.06
C LYS A 122 4.10 13.74 17.61
N GLU A 123 5.40 13.94 17.66
CA GLU A 123 6.05 15.18 17.20
C GLU A 123 5.98 15.36 15.66
N ARG A 124 5.49 14.33 14.96
CA ARG A 124 5.24 14.31 13.51
C ARG A 124 3.79 13.93 13.23
N ASP A 125 2.84 14.48 13.99
CA ASP A 125 1.39 14.26 13.86
C ASP A 125 1.01 12.78 13.88
N SER A 126 1.74 11.94 14.61
CA SER A 126 1.57 10.48 14.66
C SER A 126 1.63 9.80 13.30
N LEU A 127 2.43 10.33 12.38
CA LEU A 127 2.55 9.86 10.98
C LEU A 127 2.94 8.39 10.87
N GLY A 128 3.58 7.80 11.88
CA GLY A 128 3.85 6.37 11.93
C GLY A 128 2.59 5.52 11.78
N CYS A 129 1.47 5.96 12.34
CA CYS A 129 0.18 5.26 12.20
C CYS A 129 -0.38 5.28 10.77
N ALA A 130 -0.07 6.31 9.97
CA ALA A 130 -0.47 6.36 8.56
C ALA A 130 0.33 5.38 7.68
N LYS A 131 1.46 4.86 8.20
CA LYS A 131 2.30 3.86 7.53
C LYS A 131 2.05 2.43 8.04
N LEU A 132 1.06 2.21 8.90
CA LEU A 132 0.72 0.94 9.52
C LEU A 132 -0.72 0.54 9.19
N VAL A 133 -0.90 -0.68 8.70
CA VAL A 133 -2.24 -1.23 8.41
C VAL A 133 -2.43 -2.57 9.11
N VAL A 134 -3.56 -2.74 9.77
CA VAL A 134 -4.02 -4.04 10.27
C VAL A 134 -5.03 -4.59 9.28
N LEU A 135 -4.72 -5.73 8.70
CA LEU A 135 -5.51 -6.39 7.66
C LEU A 135 -6.26 -7.60 8.22
N CYS A 136 -7.41 -7.86 7.65
CA CYS A 136 -8.14 -9.11 7.82
C CYS A 136 -8.56 -9.61 6.43
N ASN A 137 -8.30 -10.88 6.16
CA ASN A 137 -8.62 -11.52 4.89
C ASN A 137 -7.90 -10.88 3.68
N ALA A 138 -6.65 -10.42 3.89
CA ALA A 138 -5.81 -9.99 2.79
C ALA A 138 -5.52 -11.15 1.84
N PRO A 139 -5.46 -10.93 0.51
CA PRO A 139 -5.00 -11.94 -0.44
C PRO A 139 -3.53 -12.29 -0.23
N ASP A 140 -3.07 -13.37 -0.85
CA ASP A 140 -1.67 -13.86 -0.71
C ASP A 140 -0.66 -12.83 -1.22
N ASP A 141 -0.99 -12.08 -2.30
CA ASP A 141 -0.29 -10.88 -2.70
C ASP A 141 -1.18 -9.65 -2.51
N ASN A 142 -0.68 -8.62 -1.84
CA ASN A 142 -1.43 -7.40 -1.57
C ASN A 142 -0.62 -6.17 -2.01
N PRO A 143 -0.88 -5.60 -3.19
CA PRO A 143 -0.13 -4.46 -3.71
C PRO A 143 -0.56 -3.10 -3.15
N PHE A 144 -1.50 -3.06 -2.19
CA PHE A 144 -2.17 -1.82 -1.81
C PHE A 144 -1.45 -1.03 -0.72
N MET A 145 -1.18 0.26 -1.02
CA MET A 145 -0.89 1.34 -0.07
C MET A 145 0.20 0.99 0.96
N ALA A 146 0.01 1.46 2.20
CA ALA A 146 0.89 1.15 3.32
C ALA A 146 0.84 -0.33 3.72
N GLY A 147 -0.26 -1.03 3.43
CA GLY A 147 -0.43 -2.45 3.72
C GLY A 147 0.20 -3.41 2.72
N ALA A 148 0.90 -2.91 1.71
CA ALA A 148 1.42 -3.74 0.63
C ALA A 148 2.48 -4.75 1.11
N PHE A 149 2.40 -5.97 0.59
CA PHE A 149 3.43 -6.99 0.69
C PHE A 149 3.36 -7.92 -0.53
N HIS A 150 4.47 -8.57 -0.85
CA HIS A 150 4.57 -9.55 -1.93
C HIS A 150 4.42 -10.97 -1.38
N GLY A 151 3.47 -11.74 -1.91
CA GLY A 151 3.19 -13.10 -1.46
C GLY A 151 4.29 -14.09 -1.84
N VAL A 152 4.40 -15.16 -1.06
CA VAL A 152 5.42 -16.21 -1.27
C VAL A 152 5.03 -17.21 -2.38
N SER A 153 3.79 -17.18 -2.82
CA SER A 153 3.25 -18.05 -3.87
C SER A 153 3.12 -17.36 -5.23
N GLU A 154 3.50 -16.10 -5.30
CA GLU A 154 3.45 -15.29 -6.52
C GLU A 154 4.75 -15.42 -7.34
N ASP A 155 4.74 -14.86 -8.55
CA ASP A 155 5.94 -14.74 -9.38
C ASP A 155 7.06 -13.99 -8.62
N ASP A 156 8.33 -14.27 -8.96
CA ASP A 156 9.49 -13.61 -8.31
C ASP A 156 9.44 -12.08 -8.35
N ALA A 157 8.79 -11.53 -9.37
CA ALA A 157 8.53 -10.12 -9.50
C ALA A 157 7.26 -9.87 -10.32
N ILE A 158 6.45 -8.90 -9.89
CA ILE A 158 5.20 -8.53 -10.56
C ILE A 158 5.01 -7.01 -10.52
N ILE A 159 4.40 -6.44 -11.55
CA ILE A 159 4.10 -5.03 -11.64
C ILE A 159 2.61 -4.83 -11.38
N ASN A 160 2.28 -3.99 -10.40
CA ASN A 160 0.91 -3.57 -10.11
C ASN A 160 0.79 -2.05 -10.35
N VAL A 161 -0.36 -1.61 -10.83
CA VAL A 161 -0.61 -0.19 -11.13
C VAL A 161 -1.84 0.28 -10.36
N GLY A 162 -1.63 1.21 -9.45
CA GLY A 162 -2.70 1.93 -8.76
C GLY A 162 -3.04 3.23 -9.48
N VAL A 163 -4.31 3.45 -9.75
CA VAL A 163 -4.81 4.67 -10.40
C VAL A 163 -5.67 5.44 -9.41
N SER A 164 -5.35 6.72 -9.21
CA SER A 164 -6.15 7.64 -8.39
C SER A 164 -7.16 8.35 -9.28
N GLY A 165 -8.44 8.09 -9.04
CA GLY A 165 -9.54 8.54 -9.87
C GLY A 165 -10.41 9.70 -9.37
N PRO A 166 -10.38 10.13 -8.08
CA PRO A 166 -11.36 11.07 -7.54
C PRO A 166 -11.43 12.39 -8.31
N GLY A 167 -10.30 13.01 -8.57
CA GLY A 167 -10.24 14.29 -9.29
C GLY A 167 -10.74 14.19 -10.74
N VAL A 168 -10.48 13.08 -11.43
CA VAL A 168 -10.95 12.86 -12.80
C VAL A 168 -12.46 12.63 -12.83
N VAL A 169 -12.99 11.89 -11.85
CA VAL A 169 -14.43 11.65 -11.71
C VAL A 169 -15.15 12.96 -11.38
N LYS A 170 -14.63 13.74 -10.42
CA LYS A 170 -15.17 15.06 -10.08
C LYS A 170 -15.27 15.95 -11.31
N TYR A 171 -14.17 16.11 -12.05
CA TYR A 171 -14.17 16.91 -13.27
C TYR A 171 -15.20 16.42 -14.29
N ALA A 172 -15.36 15.10 -14.47
CA ALA A 172 -16.34 14.55 -15.39
C ALA A 172 -17.79 14.82 -14.93
N LEU A 173 -18.06 14.77 -13.63
CA LEU A 173 -19.37 15.06 -13.05
C LEU A 173 -19.72 16.55 -13.12
N GLU A 174 -18.77 17.44 -12.99
CA GLU A 174 -18.97 18.89 -13.17
C GLU A 174 -19.50 19.22 -14.57
N GLN A 175 -19.16 18.45 -15.60
CA GLN A 175 -19.63 18.64 -16.97
C GLN A 175 -21.10 18.25 -17.17
N VAL A 176 -21.65 17.45 -16.27
CA VAL A 176 -23.05 16.98 -16.31
C VAL A 176 -23.84 17.46 -15.08
N ARG A 177 -23.42 18.55 -14.47
CA ARG A 177 -24.04 19.11 -13.27
C ARG A 177 -25.49 19.53 -13.56
N GLY A 178 -26.42 19.05 -12.73
CA GLY A 178 -27.84 19.31 -12.89
C GLY A 178 -28.59 18.29 -13.74
N GLU A 179 -27.88 17.32 -14.32
CA GLU A 179 -28.49 16.19 -15.02
C GLU A 179 -29.09 15.16 -14.04
N GLY A 180 -29.91 14.24 -14.58
CA GLY A 180 -30.54 13.19 -13.77
C GLY A 180 -29.56 12.14 -13.27
N PHE A 181 -29.93 11.42 -12.23
CA PHE A 181 -29.10 10.41 -11.56
C PHE A 181 -28.54 9.34 -12.51
N GLU A 182 -29.30 8.92 -13.52
CA GLU A 182 -28.82 7.95 -14.52
C GLU A 182 -27.63 8.48 -15.32
N VAL A 183 -27.65 9.76 -15.69
CA VAL A 183 -26.55 10.41 -16.41
C VAL A 183 -25.31 10.49 -15.55
N LEU A 184 -25.47 10.79 -14.25
CA LEU A 184 -24.35 10.80 -13.28
C LEU A 184 -23.72 9.40 -13.16
N CYS A 185 -24.53 8.36 -12.97
CA CYS A 185 -24.06 6.98 -12.87
C CYS A 185 -23.30 6.52 -14.13
N GLU A 186 -23.83 6.81 -15.31
CA GLU A 186 -23.19 6.45 -16.56
C GLU A 186 -21.89 7.23 -16.79
N THR A 187 -21.85 8.50 -16.36
CA THR A 187 -20.64 9.32 -16.43
C THR A 187 -19.53 8.77 -15.53
N ILE A 188 -19.85 8.38 -14.29
CA ILE A 188 -18.90 7.75 -13.38
C ILE A 188 -18.37 6.44 -13.99
N LYS A 189 -19.25 5.58 -14.46
CA LYS A 189 -18.90 4.29 -15.06
C LYS A 189 -17.98 4.46 -16.27
N ARG A 190 -18.33 5.33 -17.21
CA ARG A 190 -17.48 5.63 -18.39
C ARG A 190 -16.11 6.19 -17.99
N THR A 191 -16.09 7.07 -17.01
CA THR A 191 -14.85 7.65 -16.51
C THR A 191 -13.97 6.59 -15.86
N ALA A 192 -14.52 5.73 -15.01
CA ALA A 192 -13.80 4.61 -14.41
C ALA A 192 -13.17 3.69 -15.47
N PHE A 193 -13.91 3.32 -16.51
CA PHE A 193 -13.37 2.53 -17.63
C PHE A 193 -12.24 3.23 -18.38
N LYS A 194 -12.34 4.53 -18.60
CA LYS A 194 -11.27 5.30 -19.26
C LYS A 194 -9.99 5.31 -18.42
N ILE A 195 -10.12 5.55 -17.13
CA ILE A 195 -8.98 5.64 -16.20
C ILE A 195 -8.29 4.28 -16.08
N THR A 196 -9.04 3.19 -15.96
CA THR A 196 -8.46 1.85 -15.90
C THR A 196 -7.72 1.46 -17.18
N ARG A 197 -8.18 1.91 -18.34
CA ARG A 197 -7.44 1.69 -19.60
C ARG A 197 -6.12 2.45 -19.64
N VAL A 198 -6.04 3.64 -19.05
CA VAL A 198 -4.78 4.37 -18.89
C VAL A 198 -3.83 3.58 -17.97
N GLY A 199 -4.33 3.08 -16.85
CA GLY A 199 -3.56 2.20 -15.97
C GLY A 199 -3.05 0.95 -16.68
N GLN A 200 -3.88 0.33 -17.52
CA GLN A 200 -3.51 -0.84 -18.31
C GLN A 200 -2.38 -0.53 -19.31
N LEU A 201 -2.44 0.61 -19.98
CA LEU A 201 -1.38 1.05 -20.89
C LEU A 201 -0.04 1.18 -20.15
N VAL A 202 -0.05 1.82 -18.98
CA VAL A 202 1.15 1.98 -18.15
C VAL A 202 1.69 0.61 -17.71
N ALA A 203 0.82 -0.29 -17.25
CA ALA A 203 1.19 -1.63 -16.81
C ALA A 203 1.83 -2.46 -17.94
N GLN A 204 1.19 -2.48 -19.11
CA GLN A 204 1.69 -3.20 -20.29
C GLN A 204 3.04 -2.67 -20.76
N GLU A 205 3.21 -1.35 -20.79
CA GLU A 205 4.45 -0.74 -21.23
C GLU A 205 5.59 -0.96 -20.22
N ALA A 206 5.30 -0.88 -18.93
CA ALA A 206 6.26 -1.21 -17.88
C ALA A 206 6.68 -2.68 -17.95
N SER A 207 5.72 -3.58 -18.10
CA SER A 207 5.94 -5.02 -18.25
C SER A 207 6.84 -5.33 -19.45
N ARG A 208 6.53 -4.73 -20.60
CA ARG A 208 7.34 -4.89 -21.83
C ARG A 208 8.79 -4.42 -21.67
N ARG A 209 9.00 -3.26 -21.00
CA ARG A 209 10.35 -2.66 -20.83
C ARG A 209 11.19 -3.40 -19.80
N LEU A 210 10.57 -3.94 -18.76
CA LEU A 210 11.25 -4.59 -17.65
C LEU A 210 11.34 -6.11 -17.80
N GLY A 211 10.56 -6.71 -18.69
CA GLY A 211 10.47 -8.17 -18.84
C GLY A 211 9.82 -8.85 -17.63
N VAL A 212 8.96 -8.13 -16.91
CA VAL A 212 8.27 -8.59 -15.70
C VAL A 212 6.78 -8.61 -15.96
N PRO A 213 6.02 -9.66 -15.59
CA PRO A 213 4.58 -9.70 -15.77
C PRO A 213 3.88 -8.56 -15.00
N PHE A 214 2.72 -8.11 -15.48
CA PHE A 214 1.86 -7.24 -14.68
C PHE A 214 0.67 -8.04 -14.13
N GLY A 215 0.26 -7.69 -12.91
CA GLY A 215 -0.83 -8.33 -12.18
C GLY A 215 -2.06 -7.44 -12.08
N ILE A 216 -2.17 -6.71 -11.00
CA ILE A 216 -3.39 -5.97 -10.64
C ILE A 216 -3.33 -4.53 -11.13
N ILE A 217 -4.48 -4.06 -11.66
CA ILE A 217 -4.75 -2.64 -11.86
C ILE A 217 -5.83 -2.26 -10.85
N ASP A 218 -5.45 -1.43 -9.90
CA ASP A 218 -6.37 -0.91 -8.88
C ASP A 218 -6.85 0.48 -9.25
N LEU A 219 -8.15 0.70 -9.16
CA LEU A 219 -8.76 2.02 -9.27
C LEU A 219 -9.27 2.46 -7.90
N SER A 220 -8.57 3.40 -7.30
CA SER A 220 -9.03 4.06 -6.08
C SER A 220 -9.90 5.27 -6.42
N LEU A 221 -11.10 5.30 -5.87
CA LEU A 221 -12.00 6.46 -5.87
C LEU A 221 -12.05 7.13 -4.48
N ALA A 222 -11.20 6.72 -3.56
CA ALA A 222 -11.09 7.33 -2.25
C ALA A 222 -10.55 8.76 -2.37
N PRO A 223 -11.25 9.77 -1.83
CA PRO A 223 -10.79 11.14 -1.84
C PRO A 223 -9.50 11.30 -1.03
N THR A 224 -8.66 12.24 -1.43
CA THR A 224 -7.43 12.57 -0.73
C THR A 224 -7.51 13.96 -0.11
N PRO A 225 -6.89 14.21 1.05
CA PRO A 225 -6.84 15.54 1.65
C PRO A 225 -6.25 16.61 0.72
N ALA A 226 -5.35 16.23 -0.18
CA ALA A 226 -4.74 17.13 -1.16
C ALA A 226 -5.74 17.66 -2.21
N ILE A 227 -6.82 16.91 -2.46
CA ILE A 227 -7.89 17.31 -3.39
C ILE A 227 -9.01 18.03 -2.63
N GLY A 228 -9.08 17.88 -1.31
CA GLY A 228 -10.08 18.50 -0.46
C GLY A 228 -11.49 17.94 -0.63
N ASP A 229 -11.63 16.78 -1.29
CA ASP A 229 -12.93 16.23 -1.69
C ASP A 229 -13.27 14.97 -0.89
N SER A 230 -14.48 14.91 -0.37
CA SER A 230 -15.11 13.68 0.06
C SER A 230 -15.93 13.07 -1.09
N VAL A 231 -16.26 11.77 -0.97
CA VAL A 231 -17.18 11.13 -1.93
C VAL A 231 -18.52 11.87 -2.00
N ALA A 232 -19.00 12.37 -0.84
CA ALA A 232 -20.24 13.15 -0.77
C ALA A 232 -20.14 14.46 -1.56
N GLU A 233 -19.02 15.18 -1.45
CA GLU A 233 -18.78 16.42 -2.21
C GLU A 233 -18.67 16.19 -3.72
N ILE A 234 -18.17 15.04 -4.13
CA ILE A 234 -18.10 14.67 -5.55
C ILE A 234 -19.50 14.39 -6.13
N LEU A 235 -20.40 13.84 -5.29
CA LEU A 235 -21.73 13.41 -5.70
C LEU A 235 -22.82 14.49 -5.53
N GLN A 236 -22.55 15.56 -4.83
CA GLN A 236 -23.43 16.74 -4.66
C GLN A 236 -23.32 17.69 -5.85
#